data_53bca71725cc03b990b68ffe8420aa3e
#
_entry.id   53bca71725cc03b990b68ffe8420aa3e
#
_cell.length_a   1.000
_cell.length_b   1.000
_cell.length_c   1.000
_cell.angle_alpha   90.00
_cell.angle_beta   90.00
_cell.angle_gamma   90.00
#
_symmetry.space_group_name_H-M   'P 1'
#
loop_
_entity.id
_entity.type
_entity.pdbx_description
1 polymer ?
#
loop_
_entity_poly.entity_id
_entity_poly.type
_entity_poly.pdbx_seq_one_letter_code
_entity_poly.pdbx_strand_id
1 'polypeptide(L)' 'MKPKELRGQSDEQLQLSLNEVLKNLFHLRVQSATDRLETPSEMRKARREVARIRTIQRERELAKQREQATQKQPAVG' A
#
# COMPACT_ATOMS: atom_id res chain seq x y z
N MET A 1 1.04 10.70 -2.45
CA MET A 1 0.30 10.29 -3.65
C MET A 1 -1.19 10.31 -3.40
N LYS A 2 -1.92 10.77 -4.37
CA LYS A 2 -3.37 10.81 -4.25
C LYS A 2 -3.96 9.42 -4.55
N PRO A 3 -5.06 9.04 -3.89
CA PRO A 3 -5.66 7.72 -4.14
C PRO A 3 -6.00 7.45 -5.60
N LYS A 4 -6.39 8.47 -6.35
CA LYS A 4 -6.69 8.31 -7.78
C LYS A 4 -5.48 7.89 -8.58
N GLU A 5 -4.32 8.46 -8.27
CA GLU A 5 -3.07 8.10 -8.93
C GLU A 5 -2.69 6.66 -8.62
N LEU A 6 -2.84 6.26 -7.37
CA LEU A 6 -2.53 4.91 -6.96
C LEU A 6 -3.43 3.88 -7.64
N ARG A 7 -4.71 4.20 -7.78
CA ARG A 7 -5.65 3.30 -8.45
C ARG A 7 -5.38 3.15 -9.93
N GLY A 8 -4.75 4.14 -10.53
CA GLY A 8 -4.34 4.08 -11.93
C GLY A 8 -3.07 3.30 -12.19
N GLN A 9 -2.35 2.91 -11.15
CA GLN A 9 -1.09 2.18 -11.28
C GLN A 9 -1.31 0.68 -11.39
N SER A 10 -0.39 0.02 -12.11
CA SER A 10 -0.41 -1.44 -12.18
C SER A 10 0.03 -2.05 -10.85
N ASP A 11 -0.21 -3.35 -10.69
CA ASP A 11 0.18 -4.04 -9.46
C ASP A 11 1.68 -3.97 -9.22
N GLU A 12 2.48 -4.07 -10.28
CA GLU A 12 3.93 -3.95 -10.18
C GLU A 12 4.34 -2.55 -9.71
N GLN A 13 3.72 -1.52 -10.27
CA GLN A 13 3.99 -0.14 -9.88
C GLN A 13 3.58 0.12 -8.44
N LEU A 14 2.45 -0.43 -8.01
CA LEU A 14 2.02 -0.32 -6.63
C LEU A 14 3.02 -0.97 -5.69
N GLN A 15 3.54 -2.15 -6.07
CA GLN A 15 4.53 -2.84 -5.26
C GLN A 15 5.83 -2.04 -5.16
N LEU A 16 6.29 -1.46 -6.27
CA LEU A 16 7.47 -0.60 -6.27
C LEU A 16 7.27 0.64 -5.42
N SER A 17 6.12 1.28 -5.55
CA SER A 17 5.78 2.44 -4.72
C SER A 17 5.76 2.08 -3.24
N LEU A 18 5.19 0.93 -2.90
CA LEU A 18 5.17 0.44 -1.53
C LEU A 18 6.57 0.25 -0.98
N ASN A 19 7.44 -0.38 -1.77
CA ASN A 19 8.83 -0.61 -1.37
C ASN A 19 9.57 0.70 -1.13
N GLU A 20 9.36 1.70 -1.98
CA GLU A 20 9.98 3.01 -1.82
C GLU A 20 9.50 3.71 -0.54
N VAL A 21 8.20 3.67 -0.28
CA VAL A 21 7.64 4.29 0.91
C VAL A 21 8.13 3.58 2.17
N LEU A 22 8.21 2.25 2.13
CA LEU A 22 8.74 1.47 3.25
C LEU A 22 10.20 1.80 3.53
N LYS A 23 11.03 1.97 2.49
CA LYS A 23 12.41 2.38 2.65
C LYS A 23 12.50 3.77 3.29
N ASN A 24 11.67 4.69 2.82
CA ASN A 24 11.63 6.03 3.36
C ASN A 24 11.21 6.02 4.83
N LEU A 25 10.20 5.23 5.17
CA LEU A 25 9.76 5.08 6.55
C LEU A 25 10.88 4.52 7.44
N PHE A 26 11.60 3.53 6.92
CA PHE A 26 12.74 2.95 7.63
C PHE A 26 13.82 3.99 7.89
N HIS A 27 14.16 4.79 6.87
CA HIS A 27 15.13 5.88 7.02
C HIS A 27 14.71 6.89 8.06
N LEU A 28 13.43 7.28 8.05
CA LEU A 28 12.90 8.23 9.03
C LEU A 28 13.01 7.67 10.45
N ARG A 29 12.75 6.38 10.62
CA ARG A 29 12.88 5.73 11.93
C ARG A 29 14.31 5.71 12.40
N VAL A 30 15.24 5.41 11.50
CA VAL A 30 16.67 5.39 11.84
C VAL A 30 17.15 6.78 12.22
N GLN A 31 16.77 7.80 11.45
CA GLN A 31 17.13 9.18 11.75
C GLN A 31 16.55 9.64 13.07
N SER A 32 15.30 9.31 13.33
CA SER A 32 14.65 9.65 14.58
C SER A 32 15.35 9.01 15.79
N ALA A 33 15.85 7.78 15.61
CA ALA A 33 16.54 7.05 16.67
C ALA A 33 17.94 7.61 16.92
N THR A 34 18.65 8.03 15.87
CA THR A 34 20.04 8.50 16.00
C THR A 34 20.15 9.98 16.32
N ASP A 35 19.35 10.81 15.66
CA ASP A 35 19.50 12.25 15.75
C ASP A 35 18.40 12.95 16.55
N ARG A 36 17.43 12.18 17.03
CA ARG A 36 16.24 12.70 17.70
C ARG A 36 15.54 13.78 16.89
N LEU A 37 15.66 13.69 15.57
CA LEU A 37 14.95 14.59 14.69
C LEU A 37 13.48 14.29 14.79
N GLU A 38 12.73 15.29 15.24
CA GLU A 38 11.30 15.16 15.26
C GLU A 38 10.77 15.28 13.84
N THR A 39 10.49 14.14 13.25
CA THR A 39 9.78 14.12 11.97
C THR A 39 8.48 13.33 12.11
N PRO A 40 7.66 13.59 13.15
CA PRO A 40 6.43 12.83 13.34
C PRO A 40 5.46 13.02 12.20
N SER A 41 5.44 14.22 11.60
CA SER A 41 4.53 14.49 10.47
C SER A 41 4.93 13.71 9.22
N GLU A 42 6.22 13.62 8.94
CA GLU A 42 6.71 12.84 7.80
C GLU A 42 6.49 11.36 7.99
N MET A 43 6.71 10.86 9.22
CA MET A 43 6.44 9.47 9.54
C MET A 43 4.96 9.13 9.38
N ARG A 44 4.08 10.03 9.81
CA ARG A 44 2.64 9.84 9.65
C ARG A 44 2.24 9.82 8.19
N LYS A 45 2.81 10.72 7.38
CA LYS A 45 2.57 10.72 5.94
C LYS A 45 3.00 9.40 5.30
N ALA A 46 4.21 8.94 5.64
CA ALA A 46 4.71 7.68 5.10
C ALA A 46 3.82 6.50 5.51
N ARG A 47 3.39 6.46 6.76
CA ARG A 47 2.48 5.42 7.22
C ARG A 47 1.14 5.46 6.49
N ARG A 48 0.60 6.65 6.24
CA ARG A 48 -0.64 6.81 5.50
C ARG A 48 -0.49 6.32 4.07
N GLU A 49 0.64 6.63 3.43
CA GLU A 49 0.90 6.15 2.08
C GLU A 49 0.99 4.64 2.02
N VAL A 50 1.69 4.03 2.98
CA VAL A 50 1.75 2.56 3.07
C VAL A 50 0.35 2.00 3.22
N ALA A 51 -0.45 2.57 4.11
CA ALA A 51 -1.81 2.10 4.35
C ALA A 51 -2.68 2.23 3.09
N ARG A 52 -2.56 3.34 2.37
CA ARG A 52 -3.31 3.55 1.14
C ARG A 52 -2.94 2.54 0.07
N ILE A 53 -1.63 2.33 -0.14
CA ILE A 53 -1.18 1.38 -1.15
C ILE A 53 -1.63 -0.04 -0.80
N ARG A 54 -1.48 -0.43 0.45
CA ARG A 54 -1.93 -1.75 0.91
C ARG A 54 -3.44 -1.93 0.79
N THR A 55 -4.19 -0.87 1.06
CA THR A 55 -5.65 -0.91 0.92
C THR A 55 -6.04 -1.16 -0.52
N ILE A 56 -5.40 -0.48 -1.47
CA ILE A 56 -5.68 -0.66 -2.88
C ILE A 56 -5.28 -2.06 -3.34
N GLN A 57 -4.11 -2.53 -2.91
CA GLN A 57 -3.69 -3.90 -3.22
C GLN A 57 -4.67 -4.93 -2.67
N ARG A 58 -5.16 -4.70 -1.46
CA ARG A 58 -6.15 -5.59 -0.84
C ARG A 58 -7.47 -5.56 -1.58
N GLU A 59 -7.94 -4.38 -1.99
CA GLU A 59 -9.16 -4.27 -2.78
C GLU A 59 -9.05 -5.06 -4.09
N ARG A 60 -7.91 -4.96 -4.77
CA ARG A 60 -7.68 -5.69 -6.01
C ARG A 60 -7.63 -7.19 -5.79
N GLU A 61 -7.00 -7.61 -4.71
CA GLU A 61 -6.95 -9.02 -4.34
C GLU A 61 -8.34 -9.56 -4.06
N LEU A 62 -9.13 -8.82 -3.30
CA LEU A 62 -10.50 -9.22 -3.01
C LEU A 62 -11.37 -9.27 -4.27
N ALA A 63 -11.17 -8.32 -5.18
CA ALA A 63 -11.89 -8.33 -6.45
C ALA A 63 -11.54 -9.56 -7.28
N LYS A 64 -10.26 -9.91 -7.33
CA LYS A 64 -9.82 -11.13 -8.02
C LYS A 64 -10.42 -12.38 -7.38
N GLN A 65 -10.43 -12.44 -6.06
CA GLN A 65 -11.01 -13.58 -5.35
C GLN A 65 -12.51 -13.69 -5.63
N ARG A 66 -13.21 -12.56 -5.67
CA ARG A 66 -14.64 -12.56 -5.99
C ARG A 66 -14.90 -13.06 -7.40
N GLU A 67 -14.11 -12.62 -8.37
CA GLU A 67 -14.22 -13.08 -9.74
C GLU A 67 -13.95 -14.58 -9.83
N GLN A 68 -12.88 -15.04 -9.18
CA GLN A 68 -12.55 -16.45 -9.17
C GLN A 68 -13.63 -17.27 -8.48
N ALA A 69 -14.15 -16.78 -7.37
CA ALA A 69 -15.21 -17.46 -6.64
C ALA A 69 -16.48 -17.55 -7.49
N THR A 70 -16.81 -16.48 -8.21
CA THR A 70 -17.96 -16.46 -9.09
C THR A 70 -17.79 -17.42 -10.27
N GLN A 71 -16.58 -17.50 -10.82
CA GLN A 71 -16.27 -18.40 -11.93
C GLN A 71 -16.14 -19.85 -11.47
N LYS A 72 -15.59 -20.07 -10.28
CA LYS A 72 -15.37 -21.42 -9.76
C LYS A 72 -16.59 -22.02 -9.11
N GLN A 73 -17.56 -21.21 -8.75
CA GLN A 73 -18.81 -21.73 -8.27
C GLN A 73 -19.73 -21.94 -9.44
N PRO A 74 -19.71 -23.11 -10.04
CA PRO A 74 -20.84 -23.45 -10.86
C PRO A 74 -22.00 -23.37 -9.90
N ALA A 75 -22.93 -22.54 -10.19
CA ALA A 75 -24.14 -22.43 -9.44
C ALA A 75 -24.45 -23.75 -8.76
N VAL A 76 -23.86 -23.95 -7.62
CA VAL A 76 -24.24 -25.10 -6.83
C VAL A 76 -25.70 -24.90 -6.52
N GLY A 77 -26.44 -25.60 -7.25
CA GLY A 77 -27.87 -25.56 -7.10
C GLY A 77 -28.21 -25.43 -5.64
#